data_b4b38d0215eb5fc0ee3b6c5a0eda0805
#
_entry.id   b4b38d0215eb5fc0ee3b6c5a0eda0805
#
_cell.length_a   1.000
_cell.length_b   1.000
_cell.length_c   1.000
_cell.angle_alpha   90.00
_cell.angle_beta   90.00
_cell.angle_gamma   90.00
#
_symmetry.space_group_name_H-M   'P 1'
#
loop_
_entity.id
_entity.type
_entity.pdbx_description
1 polymer ?
#
loop_
_entity_poly.entity_id
_entity_poly.type
_entity_poly.pdbx_seq_one_letter_code
_entity_poly.pdbx_strand_id
1 'polypeptide(L)'
;KSTNNIDVWNFADETEEDQANKGLEEATSNVYGNGHTSLYADVIDAIENDRAPYVDAYAGRNALELVLAIYKSQKEGKAVKLPLDKFASVDMTGEF
;
A
#
# COMPACT_ATOMS: atom_id res chain seq x y z
N LYS A 1 -6.72 -18.40 -13.64
CA LYS A 1 -7.18 -17.67 -12.44
C LYS A 1 -5.95 -17.40 -11.61
N SER A 2 -5.49 -16.16 -11.50
CA SER A 2 -4.51 -15.79 -10.51
C SER A 2 -5.25 -15.54 -9.20
N THR A 3 -4.90 -16.27 -8.16
CA THR A 3 -5.33 -15.97 -6.81
C THR A 3 -4.30 -15.04 -6.19
N ASN A 4 -4.75 -13.96 -5.55
CA ASN A 4 -3.87 -13.16 -4.72
C ASN A 4 -3.76 -13.84 -3.36
N ASN A 5 -2.64 -14.53 -3.15
CA ASN A 5 -2.35 -15.22 -1.90
C ASN A 5 -1.26 -14.47 -1.15
N ILE A 6 -1.41 -14.37 0.15
CA ILE A 6 -0.33 -13.97 1.03
C ILE A 6 0.35 -15.24 1.53
N ASP A 7 1.50 -15.58 0.94
CA ASP A 7 2.22 -16.82 1.28
C ASP A 7 2.98 -16.70 2.62
N VAL A 8 3.44 -15.50 2.95
CA VAL A 8 4.19 -15.24 4.19
C VAL A 8 3.73 -13.92 4.81
N TRP A 9 3.30 -13.98 6.07
CA TRP A 9 2.89 -12.85 6.89
C TRP A 9 3.45 -13.03 8.30
N ASN A 10 4.70 -12.63 8.50
CA ASN A 10 5.41 -12.82 9.76
C ASN A 10 6.05 -11.50 10.21
N PHE A 11 5.75 -11.08 11.43
CA PHE A 11 6.32 -9.91 12.06
C PHE A 11 6.93 -10.29 13.42
N ALA A 12 7.86 -9.48 13.95
CA ALA A 12 8.48 -9.71 15.24
C ALA A 12 7.47 -9.63 16.40
N ASP A 13 6.50 -8.73 16.27
CA ASP A 13 5.42 -8.51 17.23
C ASP A 13 4.08 -8.67 16.48
N GLU A 14 3.55 -9.90 16.46
CA GLU A 14 2.29 -10.20 15.78
C GLU A 14 1.08 -9.73 16.60
N THR A 15 0.18 -9.02 15.94
CA THR A 15 -1.10 -8.57 16.48
C THR A 15 -2.24 -9.55 16.12
N GLU A 16 -3.44 -9.35 16.69
CA GLU A 16 -4.63 -10.11 16.29
C GLU A 16 -4.99 -9.87 14.81
N GLU A 17 -4.75 -8.66 14.29
CA GLU A 17 -4.95 -8.32 12.88
C GLU A 17 -3.97 -9.08 11.98
N ASP A 18 -2.73 -9.27 12.43
CA ASP A 18 -1.73 -10.05 11.68
C ASP A 18 -2.15 -11.52 11.60
N GLN A 19 -2.70 -12.08 12.67
CA GLN A 19 -3.21 -13.46 12.67
C GLN A 19 -4.40 -13.62 11.72
N ALA A 20 -5.30 -12.62 11.65
CA ALA A 20 -6.45 -12.63 10.76
C ALA A 20 -6.06 -12.56 9.27
N ASN A 21 -4.90 -11.98 8.96
CA ASN A 21 -4.39 -11.86 7.59
C ASN A 21 -3.55 -13.05 7.11
N LYS A 22 -3.21 -13.98 8.00
CA LYS A 22 -2.46 -15.19 7.61
C LYS A 22 -3.29 -16.08 6.72
N GLY A 23 -2.76 -16.37 5.54
CA GLY A 23 -3.39 -17.28 4.59
C GLY A 23 -4.64 -16.71 3.91
N LEU A 24 -4.84 -15.40 3.94
CA LEU A 24 -5.93 -14.74 3.23
C LEU A 24 -5.79 -14.97 1.73
N GLU A 25 -6.79 -15.63 1.15
CA GLU A 25 -6.98 -15.73 -0.30
C GLU A 25 -8.09 -14.77 -0.73
N GLU A 26 -7.78 -13.79 -1.56
CA GLU A 26 -8.80 -12.98 -2.20
C GLU A 26 -9.00 -13.42 -3.64
N ALA A 27 -10.13 -14.12 -3.90
CA ALA A 27 -10.56 -14.44 -5.24
C ALA A 27 -11.16 -13.20 -5.89
N THR A 28 -10.40 -12.50 -6.69
CA THR A 28 -10.89 -11.35 -7.45
C THR A 28 -11.49 -11.80 -8.77
N SER A 29 -12.73 -11.38 -9.03
CA SER A 29 -13.41 -11.58 -10.33
C SER A 29 -13.01 -10.50 -11.35
N ASN A 30 -12.33 -9.46 -10.92
CA ASN A 30 -11.86 -8.36 -11.74
C ASN A 30 -10.44 -7.93 -11.32
N VAL A 31 -9.76 -7.18 -12.19
CA VAL A 31 -8.38 -6.71 -11.96
C VAL A 31 -8.25 -5.65 -10.86
N TYR A 32 -9.35 -5.08 -10.41
CA TYR A 32 -9.35 -4.00 -9.41
C TYR A 32 -9.59 -4.52 -7.98
N GLY A 33 -9.99 -5.79 -7.83
CA GLY A 33 -10.35 -6.35 -6.51
C GLY A 33 -11.63 -5.73 -5.92
N ASN A 34 -11.84 -5.96 -4.64
CA ASN A 34 -13.03 -5.53 -3.91
C ASN A 34 -12.77 -4.32 -2.97
N GLY A 35 -11.53 -3.85 -2.86
CA GLY A 35 -11.11 -2.82 -1.91
C GLY A 35 -11.78 -1.46 -2.09
N HIS A 36 -12.20 -1.13 -3.32
CA HIS A 36 -12.79 0.18 -3.61
C HIS A 36 -14.14 0.40 -2.91
N THR A 37 -14.94 -0.65 -2.72
CA THR A 37 -16.27 -0.52 -2.10
C THR A 37 -16.16 -0.05 -0.66
N SER A 38 -15.28 -0.63 0.14
CA SER A 38 -15.05 -0.23 1.52
C SER A 38 -14.42 1.15 1.63
N LEU A 39 -13.48 1.47 0.72
CA LEU A 39 -12.85 2.78 0.66
C LEU A 39 -13.89 3.89 0.41
N TYR A 40 -14.76 3.73 -0.58
CA TYR A 40 -15.81 4.72 -0.84
C TYR A 40 -16.85 4.82 0.27
N ALA A 41 -17.21 3.71 0.89
CA ALA A 41 -18.11 3.72 2.05
C ALA A 41 -17.51 4.52 3.21
N ASP A 42 -16.22 4.35 3.51
CA ASP A 42 -15.52 5.11 4.54
C ASP A 42 -15.46 6.62 4.21
N VAL A 43 -15.21 6.98 2.94
CA VAL A 43 -15.18 8.39 2.52
C VAL A 43 -16.55 9.04 2.66
N ILE A 44 -17.63 8.35 2.29
CA ILE A 44 -18.99 8.85 2.44
C ILE A 44 -19.31 9.08 3.92
N ASP A 45 -19.06 8.08 4.76
CA ASP A 45 -19.27 8.17 6.21
C ASP A 45 -18.40 9.29 6.84
N ALA A 46 -17.18 9.47 6.36
CA ALA A 46 -16.31 10.55 6.81
C ALA A 46 -16.89 11.94 6.51
N ILE A 47 -17.49 12.12 5.32
CA ILE A 47 -18.15 13.36 4.95
C ILE A 47 -19.41 13.59 5.80
N GLU A 48 -20.24 12.57 5.98
CA GLU A 48 -21.50 12.66 6.72
C GLU A 48 -21.28 12.96 8.21
N ASN A 49 -20.17 12.49 8.79
CA ASN A 49 -19.84 12.61 10.20
C ASN A 49 -18.72 13.62 10.51
N ASP A 50 -18.32 14.43 9.53
CA ASP A 50 -17.27 15.46 9.66
C ASP A 50 -15.98 14.92 10.33
N ARG A 51 -15.55 13.74 9.91
CA ARG A 51 -14.31 13.08 10.36
C ARG A 51 -13.31 12.89 9.21
N ALA A 52 -12.06 12.65 9.53
CA ALA A 52 -11.10 12.23 8.52
C ALA A 52 -11.42 10.80 8.02
N PRO A 53 -11.26 10.51 6.71
CA PRO A 53 -11.32 9.13 6.20
C PRO A 53 -10.12 8.32 6.71
N TYR A 54 -10.27 7.00 6.77
CA TYR A 54 -9.20 6.09 7.18
C TYR A 54 -7.96 6.18 6.30
N VAL A 55 -8.17 6.33 4.99
CA VAL A 55 -7.11 6.60 4.01
C VAL A 55 -7.21 8.04 3.55
N ASP A 56 -6.50 8.93 4.20
CA ASP A 56 -6.40 10.34 3.84
C ASP A 56 -5.27 10.63 2.84
N ALA A 57 -5.08 11.90 2.50
CA ALA A 57 -4.01 12.33 1.58
C ALA A 57 -2.60 12.04 2.13
N TYR A 58 -2.42 12.04 3.44
CA TYR A 58 -1.13 11.72 4.06
C TYR A 58 -0.81 10.23 3.95
N ALA A 59 -1.80 9.36 4.17
CA ALA A 59 -1.67 7.93 3.96
C ALA A 59 -1.32 7.61 2.49
N GLY A 60 -2.01 8.25 1.54
CA GLY A 60 -1.70 8.13 0.12
C GLY A 60 -0.28 8.60 -0.23
N ARG A 61 0.15 9.73 0.33
CA ARG A 61 1.52 10.23 0.17
C ARG A 61 2.56 9.25 0.72
N ASN A 62 2.33 8.68 1.89
CA ASN A 62 3.26 7.74 2.52
C ASN A 62 3.37 6.44 1.70
N ALA A 63 2.26 5.95 1.14
CA ALA A 63 2.28 4.79 0.25
C ALA A 63 3.10 5.08 -1.02
N LEU A 64 2.90 6.25 -1.64
CA LEU A 64 3.69 6.68 -2.80
C LEU A 64 5.17 6.80 -2.47
N GLU A 65 5.50 7.39 -1.31
CA GLU A 65 6.89 7.52 -0.85
C GLU A 65 7.58 6.15 -0.73
N LEU A 66 6.87 5.14 -0.21
CA LEU A 66 7.40 3.78 -0.12
C LEU A 66 7.72 3.19 -1.50
N VAL A 67 6.81 3.35 -2.47
CA VAL A 67 7.05 2.91 -3.86
C VAL A 67 8.27 3.60 -4.47
N LEU A 68 8.37 4.92 -4.28
CA LEU A 68 9.52 5.69 -4.77
C LEU A 68 10.83 5.30 -4.07
N ALA A 69 10.78 4.92 -2.80
CA ALA A 69 11.94 4.42 -2.06
C ALA A 69 12.44 3.10 -2.63
N ILE A 70 11.54 2.20 -3.04
CA ILE A 70 11.89 0.94 -3.70
C ILE A 70 12.60 1.23 -5.03
N TYR A 71 12.06 2.12 -5.84
CA TYR A 71 12.68 2.51 -7.11
C TYR A 71 14.06 3.14 -6.90
N LYS A 72 14.18 4.04 -5.94
CA LYS A 72 15.46 4.65 -5.60
C LYS A 72 16.48 3.63 -5.12
N SER A 73 16.07 2.70 -4.28
CA SER A 73 16.92 1.61 -3.77
C SER A 73 17.42 0.72 -4.92
N GLN A 74 16.54 0.39 -5.85
CA GLN A 74 16.90 -0.37 -7.06
C GLN A 74 17.93 0.39 -7.89
N LYS A 75 17.68 1.66 -8.20
CA LYS A 75 18.57 2.49 -9.01
C LYS A 75 19.94 2.67 -8.38
N GLU A 76 20.00 2.91 -7.08
CA GLU A 76 21.25 3.17 -6.37
C GLU A 76 21.97 1.90 -5.87
N GLY A 77 21.30 0.73 -5.92
CA GLY A 77 21.84 -0.54 -5.43
C GLY A 77 22.11 -0.58 -3.94
N LYS A 78 21.40 0.24 -3.14
CA LYS A 78 21.63 0.36 -1.69
C LYS A 78 20.35 0.64 -0.92
N ALA A 79 20.41 0.49 0.41
CA ALA A 79 19.33 0.89 1.31
C ALA A 79 19.05 2.40 1.22
N VAL A 80 17.78 2.77 1.27
CA VAL A 80 17.31 4.16 1.21
C VAL A 80 16.67 4.54 2.54
N LYS A 81 16.99 5.72 3.02
CA LYS A 81 16.44 6.25 4.27
C LYS A 81 15.12 6.98 4.01
N LEU A 82 14.13 6.76 4.87
CA LEU A 82 12.89 7.53 4.90
C LEU A 82 12.93 8.60 6.01
N PRO A 83 12.23 9.72 5.84
CA PRO A 83 11.52 10.14 4.64
C PRO A 83 12.46 10.38 3.46
N LEU A 84 11.93 10.17 2.23
CA LEU A 84 12.70 10.40 1.03
C LEU A 84 13.09 11.88 0.89
N ASP A 85 14.37 12.14 0.70
CA ASP A 85 14.82 13.34 0.03
C ASP A 85 14.51 13.23 -1.48
N LYS A 86 14.60 14.30 -2.21
CA LYS A 86 14.20 14.48 -3.61
C LYS A 86 14.37 13.23 -4.48
N PHE A 87 13.25 12.60 -4.88
CA PHE A 87 13.20 11.54 -5.89
C PHE A 87 11.80 11.47 -6.48
N ALA A 88 11.72 11.30 -7.80
CA ALA A 88 10.46 11.20 -8.53
C ALA A 88 10.51 10.04 -9.52
N SER A 89 9.34 9.58 -9.97
CA SER A 89 9.26 8.48 -10.95
C SER A 89 9.98 8.78 -12.26
N VAL A 90 10.05 10.05 -12.66
CA VAL A 90 10.80 10.49 -13.86
C VAL A 90 12.31 10.22 -13.76
N ASP A 91 12.84 10.12 -12.54
CA ASP A 91 14.26 9.79 -12.32
C ASP A 91 14.57 8.34 -12.68
N MET A 92 13.54 7.51 -12.91
CA MET A 92 13.65 6.13 -13.37
C MET A 92 13.60 5.98 -14.90
N THR A 93 13.54 7.07 -15.65
CA THR A 93 13.47 7.03 -17.11
C THR A 93 14.68 6.32 -17.69
N GLY A 94 14.46 5.22 -18.42
CA GLY A 94 15.52 4.41 -19.01
C GLY A 94 16.15 3.35 -18.10
N GLU A 95 15.64 3.16 -16.90
CA GLU A 95 16.14 2.17 -15.91
C GLU A 95 15.38 0.81 -15.97
N PHE A 96 14.36 0.68 -16.84
CA PHE A 96 13.55 -0.53 -17.05
C PHE A 96 13.76 -1.12 -18.44
#